data_41cd1489215156159989b85f91af4344
#
_entry.id   41cd1489215156159989b85f91af4344
#
_cell.length_a   1.000
_cell.length_b   1.000
_cell.length_c   1.000
_cell.angle_alpha   90.00
_cell.angle_beta   90.00
_cell.angle_gamma   90.00
#
_symmetry.space_group_name_H-M   'P 1'
#
loop_
_entity.id
_entity.type
_entity.pdbx_description
1 polymer ?
#
loop_
_entity_poly.entity_id
_entity_poly.type
_entity_poly.pdbx_seq_one_letter_code
_entity_poly.pdbx_strand_id
1 'polypeptide(L)'
;MAASSISKRIALAAEIGLAHQDDLHVAMEEIADVIGCGLFAHESIPAAFGYIAAARGRVMDCLYMAINAGDDTDTVACMTGFITGAHCSSRDLSPRYLALIDEVNHFDLKEMACQIDAIAGNTPEA
;
A
#
# COMPACT_ATOMS: atom_id res chain seq x y z
N MET A 1 -15.79 1.40 -26.16
CA MET A 1 -16.07 0.80 -24.82
C MET A 1 -15.78 1.84 -23.76
N ALA A 2 -16.66 2.03 -22.78
CA ALA A 2 -16.37 2.91 -21.65
C ALA A 2 -15.29 2.26 -20.78
N ALA A 3 -14.27 3.01 -20.38
CA ALA A 3 -13.26 2.53 -19.45
C ALA A 3 -13.88 2.27 -18.06
N SER A 4 -13.36 1.28 -17.34
CA SER A 4 -13.77 1.00 -15.96
C SER A 4 -13.49 2.21 -15.07
N SER A 5 -14.47 2.61 -14.26
CA SER A 5 -14.31 3.73 -13.33
C SER A 5 -13.43 3.33 -12.14
N ILE A 6 -12.22 3.90 -12.06
CA ILE A 6 -11.31 3.65 -10.94
C ILE A 6 -11.94 4.03 -9.61
N SER A 7 -12.61 5.17 -9.53
CA SER A 7 -13.23 5.64 -8.28
C SER A 7 -14.33 4.71 -7.77
N LYS A 8 -15.16 4.16 -8.66
CA LYS A 8 -16.18 3.17 -8.29
C LYS A 8 -15.57 1.86 -7.82
N ARG A 9 -14.48 1.45 -8.46
CA ARG A 9 -13.75 0.23 -8.07
C ARG A 9 -13.01 0.40 -6.75
N ILE A 10 -12.47 1.60 -6.46
CA ILE A 10 -11.93 1.93 -5.14
C ILE A 10 -13.01 1.80 -4.07
N ALA A 11 -14.20 2.36 -4.30
CA ALA A 11 -15.30 2.24 -3.35
C ALA A 11 -15.68 0.78 -3.09
N LEU A 12 -15.82 -0.03 -4.14
CA LEU A 12 -16.13 -1.45 -4.02
C LEU A 12 -15.03 -2.22 -3.29
N ALA A 13 -13.76 -1.98 -3.62
CA ALA A 13 -12.63 -2.63 -2.93
C ALA A 13 -12.58 -2.26 -1.44
N ALA A 14 -12.85 -1.00 -1.11
CA ALA A 14 -12.92 -0.56 0.28
C ALA A 14 -14.11 -1.21 1.03
N GLU A 15 -15.28 -1.36 0.40
CA GLU A 15 -16.42 -2.08 0.97
C GLU A 15 -16.08 -3.54 1.28
N ILE A 16 -15.44 -4.24 0.36
CA ILE A 16 -14.95 -5.63 0.58
C ILE A 16 -13.96 -5.65 1.75
N GLY A 17 -12.97 -4.77 1.74
CA GLY A 17 -11.97 -4.70 2.82
C GLY A 17 -12.60 -4.42 4.19
N LEU A 18 -13.55 -3.50 4.27
CA LEU A 18 -14.27 -3.19 5.52
C LEU A 18 -15.13 -4.36 6.03
N ALA A 19 -15.71 -5.15 5.12
CA ALA A 19 -16.53 -6.30 5.48
C ALA A 19 -15.71 -7.45 6.09
N HIS A 20 -14.42 -7.55 5.77
CA HIS A 20 -13.55 -8.66 6.19
C HIS A 20 -12.36 -8.23 7.07
N GLN A 21 -12.53 -7.17 7.86
CA GLN A 21 -11.46 -6.67 8.76
C GLN A 21 -11.00 -7.67 9.83
N ASP A 22 -11.79 -8.68 10.11
CA ASP A 22 -11.46 -9.72 11.09
C ASP A 22 -10.76 -10.94 10.48
N ASP A 23 -10.73 -11.02 9.13
CA ASP A 23 -10.01 -12.08 8.39
C ASP A 23 -9.34 -11.50 7.14
N LEU A 24 -8.07 -11.12 7.30
CA LEU A 24 -7.29 -10.49 6.23
C LEU A 24 -7.04 -11.41 5.04
N HIS A 25 -7.05 -12.73 5.27
CA HIS A 25 -6.85 -13.69 4.18
C HIS A 25 -8.08 -13.73 3.27
N VAL A 26 -9.27 -13.82 3.86
CA VAL A 26 -10.53 -13.73 3.11
C VAL A 26 -10.66 -12.39 2.38
N ALA A 27 -10.32 -11.29 3.06
CA ALA A 27 -10.31 -9.97 2.42
C ALA A 27 -9.39 -9.93 1.20
N MET A 28 -8.18 -10.48 1.33
CA MET A 28 -7.20 -10.52 0.26
C MET A 28 -7.70 -11.31 -0.95
N GLU A 29 -8.21 -12.52 -0.72
CA GLU A 29 -8.72 -13.39 -1.78
C GLU A 29 -9.92 -12.76 -2.49
N GLU A 30 -10.87 -12.20 -1.76
CA GLU A 30 -12.06 -11.60 -2.36
C GLU A 30 -11.74 -10.32 -3.14
N ILE A 31 -10.81 -9.48 -2.64
CA ILE A 31 -10.33 -8.32 -3.39
C ILE A 31 -9.62 -8.77 -4.67
N ALA A 32 -8.77 -9.78 -4.60
CA ALA A 32 -8.08 -10.30 -5.78
C ALA A 32 -9.05 -10.87 -6.82
N ASP A 33 -10.09 -11.59 -6.39
CA ASP A 33 -11.07 -12.21 -7.28
C ASP A 33 -12.03 -11.17 -7.92
N VAL A 34 -12.56 -10.24 -7.14
CA VAL A 34 -13.58 -9.28 -7.59
C VAL A 34 -12.99 -8.05 -8.27
N ILE A 35 -11.87 -7.56 -7.75
CA ILE A 35 -11.20 -6.35 -8.22
C ILE A 35 -10.07 -6.68 -9.19
N GLY A 36 -9.28 -7.69 -8.88
CA GLY A 36 -8.02 -7.99 -9.56
C GLY A 36 -6.83 -7.24 -8.94
N CYS A 37 -5.65 -7.80 -9.18
CA CYS A 37 -4.37 -7.28 -8.67
C CYS A 37 -3.35 -7.13 -9.81
N GLY A 38 -3.83 -7.02 -11.06
CA GLY A 38 -2.99 -7.00 -12.24
C GLY A 38 -2.38 -5.64 -12.57
N LEU A 39 -1.74 -5.57 -13.75
CA LEU A 39 -1.00 -4.41 -14.27
C LEU A 39 -1.88 -3.17 -14.55
N PHE A 40 -3.19 -3.36 -14.67
CA PHE A 40 -4.06 -2.25 -15.05
C PHE A 40 -4.40 -1.36 -13.85
N ALA A 41 -4.34 -0.05 -14.04
CA ALA A 41 -4.64 0.92 -13.00
C ALA A 41 -6.05 0.78 -12.38
N HIS A 42 -7.00 0.21 -13.11
CA HIS A 42 -8.36 -0.05 -12.62
C HIS A 42 -8.46 -1.34 -11.76
N GLU A 43 -7.38 -2.08 -11.62
CA GLU A 43 -7.21 -3.24 -10.74
C GLU A 43 -6.27 -2.89 -9.59
N SER A 44 -5.01 -2.56 -9.89
CA SER A 44 -3.97 -2.33 -8.90
C SER A 44 -4.26 -1.20 -7.91
N ILE A 45 -4.77 -0.05 -8.39
CA ILE A 45 -5.11 1.07 -7.50
C ILE A 45 -6.26 0.71 -6.55
N PRO A 46 -7.42 0.20 -7.03
CA PRO A 46 -8.49 -0.22 -6.12
C PRO A 46 -8.07 -1.31 -5.14
N ALA A 47 -7.29 -2.31 -5.56
CA ALA A 47 -6.79 -3.37 -4.68
C ALA A 47 -6.00 -2.80 -3.50
N ALA A 48 -5.07 -1.86 -3.76
CA ALA A 48 -4.30 -1.20 -2.71
C ALA A 48 -5.22 -0.54 -1.66
N PHE A 49 -6.26 0.19 -2.09
CA PHE A 49 -7.24 0.80 -1.18
C PHE A 49 -8.06 -0.24 -0.41
N GLY A 50 -8.42 -1.36 -1.04
CA GLY A 50 -9.10 -2.47 -0.40
C GLY A 50 -8.28 -3.08 0.72
N TYR A 51 -6.99 -3.32 0.50
CA TYR A 51 -6.07 -3.84 1.52
C TYR A 51 -5.89 -2.86 2.68
N ILE A 52 -5.80 -1.55 2.40
CA ILE A 52 -5.71 -0.52 3.42
C ILE A 52 -6.98 -0.52 4.30
N ALA A 53 -8.15 -0.64 3.70
CA ALA A 53 -9.42 -0.70 4.41
C ALA A 53 -9.53 -1.96 5.29
N ALA A 54 -9.17 -3.13 4.76
CA ALA A 54 -9.17 -4.40 5.48
C ALA A 54 -8.24 -4.38 6.69
N ALA A 55 -7.01 -3.94 6.49
CA ALA A 55 -5.99 -3.89 7.53
C ALA A 55 -6.10 -2.67 8.46
N ARG A 56 -7.11 -1.81 8.29
CA ARG A 56 -7.29 -0.58 9.09
C ARG A 56 -6.05 0.33 9.07
N GLY A 57 -5.36 0.38 7.94
CA GLY A 57 -4.15 1.17 7.75
C GLY A 57 -2.89 0.63 8.43
N ARG A 58 -2.92 -0.55 9.05
CA ARG A 58 -1.71 -1.16 9.65
C ARG A 58 -0.75 -1.56 8.53
N VAL A 59 0.34 -0.81 8.39
CA VAL A 59 1.24 -0.89 7.23
C VAL A 59 1.76 -2.29 6.94
N MET A 60 2.19 -3.04 7.96
CA MET A 60 2.73 -4.38 7.75
C MET A 60 1.67 -5.38 7.27
N ASP A 61 0.44 -5.28 7.78
CA ASP A 61 -0.67 -6.11 7.34
C ASP A 61 -1.12 -5.76 5.92
N CYS A 62 -1.15 -4.46 5.59
CA CYS A 62 -1.43 -3.99 4.23
C CYS A 62 -0.40 -4.53 3.24
N LEU A 63 0.89 -4.45 3.57
CA LEU A 63 1.96 -4.99 2.74
C LEU A 63 1.90 -6.51 2.63
N TYR A 64 1.60 -7.21 3.74
CA TYR A 64 1.41 -8.67 3.72
C TYR A 64 0.34 -9.09 2.71
N MET A 65 -0.81 -8.43 2.71
CA MET A 65 -1.87 -8.71 1.74
C MET A 65 -1.41 -8.43 0.31
N ALA A 66 -0.82 -7.27 0.07
CA ALA A 66 -0.41 -6.85 -1.27
C ALA A 66 0.64 -7.77 -1.90
N ILE A 67 1.61 -8.28 -1.12
CA ILE A 67 2.67 -9.16 -1.63
C ILE A 67 2.24 -10.62 -1.78
N ASN A 68 1.12 -11.03 -1.18
CA ASN A 68 0.63 -12.41 -1.22
C ASN A 68 -0.62 -12.59 -2.09
N ALA A 69 -1.19 -11.52 -2.61
CA ALA A 69 -2.41 -11.56 -3.41
C ALA A 69 -2.23 -12.22 -4.80
N GLY A 70 -0.99 -12.31 -5.27
CA GLY A 70 -0.69 -12.82 -6.61
C GLY A 70 -0.69 -11.71 -7.68
N ASP A 71 -0.45 -12.11 -8.93
CA ASP A 71 -0.38 -11.22 -10.10
C ASP A 71 0.70 -10.14 -9.96
N ASP A 72 0.41 -8.84 -10.10
CA ASP A 72 1.38 -7.73 -10.07
C ASP A 72 1.68 -7.25 -8.64
N THR A 73 2.23 -8.15 -7.84
CA THR A 73 2.41 -7.93 -6.39
C THR A 73 3.37 -6.80 -6.04
N ASP A 74 4.42 -6.58 -6.82
CA ASP A 74 5.40 -5.52 -6.59
C ASP A 74 4.80 -4.13 -6.80
N THR A 75 4.01 -3.94 -7.86
CA THR A 75 3.31 -2.68 -8.12
C THR A 75 2.24 -2.39 -7.06
N VAL A 76 1.41 -3.39 -6.73
CA VAL A 76 0.35 -3.23 -5.73
C VAL A 76 0.95 -2.97 -4.34
N ALA A 77 2.02 -3.69 -3.97
CA ALA A 77 2.70 -3.47 -2.70
C ALA A 77 3.39 -2.09 -2.64
N CYS A 78 3.99 -1.62 -3.74
CA CYS A 78 4.58 -0.29 -3.82
C CYS A 78 3.53 0.80 -3.56
N MET A 79 2.38 0.74 -4.25
CA MET A 79 1.28 1.70 -4.05
C MET A 79 0.71 1.63 -2.63
N THR A 80 0.47 0.42 -2.13
CA THR A 80 -0.04 0.19 -0.78
C THR A 80 0.91 0.75 0.27
N GLY A 81 2.21 0.46 0.13
CA GLY A 81 3.26 0.94 1.03
C GLY A 81 3.42 2.45 0.99
N PHE A 82 3.34 3.07 -0.20
CA PHE A 82 3.41 4.52 -0.36
C PHE A 82 2.26 5.24 0.37
N ILE A 83 1.03 4.77 0.18
CA ILE A 83 -0.15 5.38 0.81
C ILE A 83 -0.14 5.18 2.33
N THR A 84 0.11 3.95 2.79
CA THR A 84 0.14 3.66 4.23
C THR A 84 1.33 4.31 4.92
N GLY A 85 2.49 4.37 4.26
CA GLY A 85 3.69 5.02 4.76
C GLY A 85 3.52 6.51 5.02
N ALA A 86 2.64 7.19 4.25
CA ALA A 86 2.31 8.59 4.49
C ALA A 86 1.49 8.82 5.78
N HIS A 87 0.87 7.78 6.32
CA HIS A 87 0.02 7.84 7.52
C HIS A 87 0.63 7.13 8.73
N CYS A 88 1.57 6.21 8.53
CA CYS A 88 2.17 5.47 9.62
C CYS A 88 3.39 6.21 10.21
N SER A 89 3.74 5.83 11.44
CA SER A 89 5.02 6.20 12.02
C SER A 89 6.11 5.21 11.54
N SER A 90 7.36 5.67 11.48
CA SER A 90 8.51 4.77 11.24
C SER A 90 8.61 3.62 12.26
N ARG A 91 7.96 3.76 13.43
CA ARG A 91 7.87 2.72 14.46
C ARG A 91 6.95 1.56 14.07
N ASP A 92 6.05 1.78 13.12
CA ASP A 92 5.11 0.76 12.62
C ASP A 92 5.75 -0.14 11.56
N LEU A 93 6.92 0.25 11.06
CA LEU A 93 7.73 -0.54 10.14
C LEU A 93 8.66 -1.48 10.91
N SER A 94 8.84 -2.68 10.40
CA SER A 94 9.76 -3.64 11.00
C SER A 94 11.21 -3.16 10.89
N PRO A 95 11.93 -2.95 12.01
CA PRO A 95 13.34 -2.54 11.98
C PRO A 95 14.23 -3.53 11.22
N ARG A 96 13.88 -4.80 11.24
CA ARG A 96 14.60 -5.86 10.51
C ARG A 96 14.52 -5.64 8.99
N TYR A 97 13.34 -5.29 8.47
CA TYR A 97 13.18 -5.05 7.05
C TYR A 97 13.83 -3.75 6.61
N LEU A 98 13.77 -2.69 7.42
CA LEU A 98 14.49 -1.45 7.13
C LEU A 98 15.99 -1.68 7.03
N ALA A 99 16.57 -2.36 8.02
CA ALA A 99 18.01 -2.70 8.01
C ALA A 99 18.40 -3.56 6.80
N LEU A 100 17.56 -4.54 6.44
CA LEU A 100 17.80 -5.38 5.26
C LEU A 100 17.77 -4.58 3.95
N ILE A 101 16.83 -3.65 3.81
CA ILE A 101 16.72 -2.78 2.64
C ILE A 101 17.96 -1.89 2.51
N ASP A 102 18.39 -1.28 3.62
CA ASP A 102 19.60 -0.44 3.64
C ASP A 102 20.86 -1.26 3.25
N GLU A 103 21.00 -2.46 3.82
CA GLU A 103 22.14 -3.33 3.54
C GLU A 103 22.19 -3.78 2.06
N VAL A 104 21.06 -4.29 1.55
CA VAL A 104 21.01 -4.87 0.19
C VAL A 104 21.13 -3.82 -0.90
N ASN A 105 20.57 -2.63 -0.68
CA ASN A 105 20.56 -1.55 -1.68
C ASN A 105 21.64 -0.51 -1.45
N HIS A 106 22.43 -0.64 -0.40
CA HIS A 106 23.44 0.36 -0.02
C HIS A 106 22.82 1.75 0.19
N PHE A 107 21.64 1.80 0.81
CA PHE A 107 20.92 3.01 1.19
C PHE A 107 21.16 3.33 2.67
N ASP A 108 20.79 4.54 3.04
CA ASP A 108 20.45 4.95 4.41
C ASP A 108 19.08 5.64 4.33
N LEU A 109 18.03 4.87 4.55
CA LEU A 109 16.66 5.36 4.46
C LEU A 109 16.36 6.48 5.45
N LYS A 110 17.01 6.45 6.62
CA LYS A 110 16.84 7.48 7.63
C LYS A 110 17.47 8.79 7.17
N GLU A 111 18.66 8.74 6.62
CA GLU A 111 19.35 9.93 6.08
C GLU A 111 18.58 10.50 4.89
N MET A 112 18.07 9.64 3.99
CA MET A 112 17.22 10.06 2.87
C MET A 112 15.97 10.78 3.37
N ALA A 113 15.29 10.26 4.39
CA ALA A 113 14.12 10.91 4.98
C ALA A 113 14.48 12.28 5.58
N CYS A 114 15.58 12.38 6.31
CA CYS A 114 16.05 13.65 6.85
C CYS A 114 16.35 14.70 5.76
N GLN A 115 16.92 14.27 4.64
CA GLN A 115 17.20 15.16 3.50
C GLN A 115 15.90 15.66 2.84
N ILE A 116 14.91 14.80 2.70
CA ILE A 116 13.59 15.17 2.16
C ILE A 116 12.90 16.17 3.09
N ASP A 117 12.90 15.93 4.40
CA ASP A 117 12.31 16.83 5.39
C ASP A 117 12.99 18.20 5.37
N ALA A 118 14.32 18.24 5.23
CA ALA A 118 15.06 19.50 5.14
C ALA A 118 14.67 20.31 3.90
N ILE A 119 14.39 19.65 2.77
CA ILE A 119 13.93 20.31 1.55
C ILE A 119 12.47 20.81 1.72
N ALA A 120 11.60 19.98 2.29
CA ALA A 120 10.20 20.32 2.51
C ALA A 120 10.04 21.50 3.51
N GLY A 121 10.84 21.51 4.58
CA GLY A 121 10.83 22.58 5.58
C GLY A 121 11.37 23.93 5.07
N ASN A 122 12.10 23.94 3.97
CA ASN A 122 12.61 25.14 3.32
C ASN A 122 11.72 25.67 2.18
N THR A 123 10.59 25.00 1.89
CA THR A 123 9.66 25.49 0.88
C THR A 123 8.88 26.66 1.48
N PRO A 124 8.96 27.90 0.93
CA PRO A 124 8.14 29.00 1.42
C PRO A 124 6.67 28.63 1.26
N GLU A 125 5.86 28.85 2.30
CA GLU A 125 4.42 28.74 2.20
C GLU A 125 3.93 29.61 1.04
N ALA A 126 3.31 28.99 0.03
CA ALA A 126 2.78 29.67 -1.14
C ALA A 126 1.37 30.20 -0.87
#